data_60f6b814c495bf260016d33fad8988b0
#
_entry.id   60f6b814c495bf260016d33fad8988b0
#
_cell.length_a   1.000
_cell.length_b   1.000
_cell.length_c   1.000
_cell.angle_alpha   90.00
_cell.angle_beta   90.00
_cell.angle_gamma   90.00
#
_symmetry.space_group_name_H-M   'P 1'
#
loop_
_entity.id
_entity.type
_entity.pdbx_description
1 polymer ?
#
loop_
_entity_poly.entity_id
_entity_poly.type
_entity_poly.pdbx_seq_one_letter_code
_entity_poly.pdbx_strand_id
1 'polypeptide(L)'
;AYVASLGEKYDTVGSSRTFETYDNREVIVSGGDYGWVIDQEKETEALYQAVAEKKTQVREPEYSQKAMSRDTNDIGYTYVEVDLPNHRLVVYQNGTPAADTGIISSSGTPAGVYTVQGMDTSAEVNGKTVNYRISFGGGLGIQDDPEMNFTGDLTGGYEDPGLGSDFSSWGGTEGNVVVPSDQAALVFQNVTEDMPIVIYK
;
A
#
# COMPACT_ATOMS: atom_id res chain seq x y z
N ALA A 1 -2.34 -21.40 23.41
CA ALA A 1 -1.29 -20.66 24.18
C ALA A 1 0.00 -20.52 23.39
N TYR A 2 0.71 -21.61 23.00
CA TYR A 2 2.01 -21.51 22.30
C TYR A 2 1.92 -20.83 20.93
N VAL A 3 1.01 -21.25 20.05
CA VAL A 3 0.85 -20.64 18.72
C VAL A 3 0.41 -19.17 18.83
N ALA A 4 -0.45 -18.83 19.80
CA ALA A 4 -0.80 -17.44 20.05
C ALA A 4 0.42 -16.57 20.41
N SER A 5 1.35 -17.11 21.22
CA SER A 5 2.60 -16.40 21.54
C SER A 5 3.55 -16.26 20.33
N LEU A 6 3.43 -17.14 19.34
CA LEU A 6 4.16 -16.96 18.07
C LEU A 6 3.58 -15.79 17.27
N GLY A 7 2.24 -15.67 17.17
CA GLY A 7 1.59 -14.53 16.55
C GLY A 7 1.99 -13.21 17.22
N GLU A 8 1.86 -13.11 18.55
CA GLU A 8 2.27 -11.92 19.31
C GLU A 8 3.74 -11.50 19.04
N LYS A 9 4.61 -12.45 18.73
CA LYS A 9 6.05 -12.21 18.53
C LYS A 9 6.43 -11.93 17.07
N TYR A 10 5.73 -12.52 16.12
CA TYR A 10 6.18 -12.57 14.73
C TYR A 10 5.20 -11.99 13.72
N ASP A 11 3.94 -11.72 14.10
CA ASP A 11 3.03 -10.98 13.26
C ASP A 11 3.47 -9.51 13.15
N THR A 12 3.40 -8.97 11.94
CA THR A 12 3.94 -7.63 11.65
C THR A 12 2.90 -6.66 11.10
N VAL A 13 1.64 -7.10 10.90
CA VAL A 13 0.56 -6.21 10.48
C VAL A 13 0.40 -5.06 11.48
N GLY A 14 0.35 -3.82 10.95
CA GLY A 14 0.19 -2.60 11.73
C GLY A 14 1.42 -2.16 12.55
N SER A 15 2.50 -2.93 12.53
CA SER A 15 3.73 -2.58 13.25
C SER A 15 4.40 -1.34 12.66
N SER A 16 5.19 -0.64 13.49
CA SER A 16 6.02 0.48 13.03
C SER A 16 7.22 -0.02 12.23
N ARG A 17 7.48 0.63 11.11
CA ARG A 17 8.60 0.32 10.20
C ARG A 17 9.40 1.57 9.92
N THR A 18 10.72 1.46 9.94
CA THR A 18 11.59 2.47 9.38
C THR A 18 11.63 2.27 7.87
N PHE A 19 11.35 3.33 7.12
CA PHE A 19 11.29 3.33 5.68
C PHE A 19 12.17 4.43 5.11
N GLU A 20 13.02 4.09 4.14
CA GLU A 20 13.83 5.05 3.38
C GLU A 20 13.04 5.48 2.14
N THR A 21 12.78 6.77 2.04
CA THR A 21 11.95 7.37 0.98
C THR A 21 12.74 7.55 -0.33
N TYR A 22 12.03 7.83 -1.44
CA TYR A 22 12.62 8.10 -2.76
C TYR A 22 13.69 9.21 -2.75
N ASP A 23 13.63 10.12 -1.82
CA ASP A 23 14.56 11.24 -1.65
C ASP A 23 15.58 11.03 -0.51
N ASN A 24 15.76 9.78 -0.08
CA ASN A 24 16.69 9.31 0.94
C ASN A 24 16.44 9.90 2.35
N ARG A 25 15.21 10.26 2.67
CA ARG A 25 14.78 10.53 4.05
C ARG A 25 14.42 9.24 4.76
N GLU A 26 14.66 9.17 6.06
CA GLU A 26 14.16 8.09 6.89
C GLU A 26 12.87 8.54 7.58
N VAL A 27 11.78 7.77 7.38
CA VAL A 27 10.49 8.01 8.01
C VAL A 27 10.03 6.76 8.78
N ILE A 28 9.22 6.98 9.82
CA ILE A 28 8.59 5.88 10.54
C ILE A 28 7.13 5.78 10.06
N VAL A 29 6.77 4.64 9.48
CA VAL A 29 5.43 4.37 9.02
C VAL A 29 4.81 3.28 9.89
N SER A 30 3.61 3.51 10.40
CA SER A 30 2.89 2.56 11.26
C SER A 30 1.42 2.48 10.87
N GLY A 31 0.80 1.34 11.17
CA GLY A 31 -0.58 1.07 10.79
C GLY A 31 -0.70 0.46 9.40
N GLY A 32 -1.94 0.38 8.90
CA GLY A 32 -2.28 -0.34 7.68
C GLY A 32 -2.56 -1.82 7.94
N ASP A 33 -2.77 -2.55 6.84
CA ASP A 33 -3.18 -3.96 6.85
C ASP A 33 -2.10 -4.91 6.27
N TYR A 34 -0.94 -4.37 5.90
CA TYR A 34 0.16 -5.14 5.33
C TYR A 34 1.08 -5.74 6.40
N GLY A 35 1.53 -6.96 6.15
CA GLY A 35 2.52 -7.65 7.00
C GLY A 35 2.30 -9.15 7.05
N TRP A 36 3.08 -9.82 7.90
CA TRP A 36 2.96 -11.24 8.18
C TRP A 36 1.90 -11.48 9.24
N VAL A 37 1.07 -12.51 9.05
CA VAL A 37 0.11 -13.00 10.05
C VAL A 37 0.13 -14.52 10.07
N ILE A 38 0.40 -15.11 11.22
CA ILE A 38 0.35 -16.56 11.43
C ILE A 38 -1.11 -17.01 11.47
N ASP A 39 -1.47 -18.01 10.67
CA ASP A 39 -2.74 -18.72 10.77
C ASP A 39 -2.70 -19.63 12.02
N GLN A 40 -3.23 -19.11 13.12
CA GLN A 40 -3.14 -19.81 14.40
C GLN A 40 -3.87 -21.15 14.42
N GLU A 41 -4.94 -21.30 13.64
CA GLU A 41 -5.70 -22.53 13.54
C GLU A 41 -4.93 -23.59 12.76
N LYS A 42 -4.49 -23.25 11.55
CA LYS A 42 -3.70 -24.17 10.71
C LYS A 42 -2.35 -24.51 11.34
N GLU A 43 -1.67 -23.54 11.95
CA GLU A 43 -0.41 -23.79 12.62
C GLU A 43 -0.59 -24.72 13.81
N THR A 44 -1.67 -24.57 14.58
CA THR A 44 -1.99 -25.48 15.68
C THR A 44 -2.21 -26.91 15.17
N GLU A 45 -2.99 -27.08 14.09
CA GLU A 45 -3.23 -28.39 13.49
C GLU A 45 -1.93 -29.02 12.97
N ALA A 46 -1.10 -28.25 12.27
CA ALA A 46 0.19 -28.72 11.75
C ALA A 46 1.14 -29.18 12.87
N LEU A 47 1.15 -28.46 14.00
CA LEU A 47 1.93 -28.87 15.18
C LEU A 47 1.39 -30.16 15.82
N TYR A 48 0.06 -30.31 15.93
CA TYR A 48 -0.53 -31.57 16.45
C TYR A 48 -0.17 -32.76 15.58
N GLN A 49 -0.22 -32.60 14.26
CA GLN A 49 0.16 -33.65 13.32
C GLN A 49 1.65 -34.01 13.44
N ALA A 50 2.54 -33.02 13.52
CA ALA A 50 3.97 -33.25 13.68
C ALA A 50 4.31 -34.03 14.97
N VAL A 51 3.62 -33.70 16.08
CA VAL A 51 3.79 -34.42 17.36
C VAL A 51 3.25 -35.85 17.25
N ALA A 52 2.07 -36.05 16.65
CA ALA A 52 1.49 -37.39 16.48
C ALA A 52 2.39 -38.33 15.62
N GLU A 53 3.00 -37.75 14.59
CA GLU A 53 3.92 -38.46 13.70
C GLU A 53 5.36 -38.56 14.25
N LYS A 54 5.64 -37.96 15.42
CA LYS A 54 6.98 -37.88 16.03
C LYS A 54 8.02 -37.27 15.09
N LYS A 55 7.63 -36.31 14.29
CA LYS A 55 8.50 -35.60 13.36
C LYS A 55 9.25 -34.47 14.08
N THR A 56 10.58 -34.44 13.90
CA THR A 56 11.39 -33.25 14.20
C THR A 56 11.71 -32.56 12.90
N GLN A 57 11.28 -31.32 12.75
CA GLN A 57 11.46 -30.54 11.52
C GLN A 57 11.65 -29.06 11.81
N VAL A 58 12.37 -28.37 10.92
CA VAL A 58 12.42 -26.92 10.86
C VAL A 58 11.60 -26.52 9.64
N ARG A 59 10.60 -25.68 9.83
CA ARG A 59 9.71 -25.21 8.77
C ARG A 59 9.21 -23.80 9.05
N GLU A 60 8.71 -23.15 8.01
CA GLU A 60 7.91 -21.94 8.16
C GLU A 60 6.56 -22.25 8.83
N PRO A 61 6.02 -21.36 9.64
CA PRO A 61 4.64 -21.45 10.12
C PRO A 61 3.62 -21.41 8.98
N GLU A 62 2.40 -21.84 9.27
CA GLU A 62 1.26 -21.58 8.41
C GLU A 62 0.85 -20.12 8.55
N TYR A 63 0.69 -19.42 7.42
CA TYR A 63 0.33 -18.00 7.39
C TYR A 63 -1.06 -17.80 6.80
N SER A 64 -1.84 -16.91 7.40
CA SER A 64 -3.06 -16.36 6.80
C SER A 64 -2.77 -15.18 5.89
N GLN A 65 -1.65 -14.46 6.14
CA GLN A 65 -1.16 -13.37 5.32
C GLN A 65 0.36 -13.39 5.26
N LYS A 66 0.91 -13.09 4.08
CA LYS A 66 2.37 -13.01 3.87
C LYS A 66 2.74 -11.64 3.34
N ALA A 67 3.85 -11.10 3.84
CA ALA A 67 4.50 -9.95 3.26
C ALA A 67 5.49 -10.35 2.15
N MET A 68 5.93 -9.39 1.35
CA MET A 68 6.83 -9.62 0.22
C MET A 68 8.26 -9.98 0.63
N SER A 69 8.70 -9.54 1.80
CA SER A 69 10.06 -9.76 2.31
C SER A 69 10.07 -10.00 3.81
N ARG A 70 11.12 -10.67 4.28
CA ARG A 70 11.47 -10.72 5.71
C ARG A 70 12.70 -9.88 6.05
N ASP A 71 13.40 -9.38 5.05
CA ASP A 71 14.73 -8.79 5.25
C ASP A 71 14.68 -7.29 5.46
N THR A 72 13.83 -6.57 4.75
CA THR A 72 13.81 -5.11 4.77
C THR A 72 12.42 -4.62 5.17
N ASN A 73 12.17 -4.51 6.48
CA ASN A 73 10.91 -4.01 7.06
C ASN A 73 9.64 -4.62 6.42
N ASP A 74 9.72 -5.85 5.93
CA ASP A 74 8.72 -6.65 5.22
C ASP A 74 8.37 -6.15 3.80
N ILE A 75 8.72 -4.94 3.41
CA ILE A 75 8.28 -4.28 2.17
C ILE A 75 9.05 -4.83 0.95
N GLY A 76 10.36 -5.06 1.10
CA GLY A 76 11.21 -5.50 -0.01
C GLY A 76 11.51 -4.36 -0.98
N TYR A 77 11.69 -4.71 -2.27
CA TYR A 77 12.15 -3.78 -3.31
C TYR A 77 11.10 -3.53 -4.41
N THR A 78 9.88 -4.07 -4.24
CA THR A 78 8.76 -3.89 -5.17
C THR A 78 7.56 -3.40 -4.38
N TYR A 79 7.23 -2.11 -4.52
CA TYR A 79 6.20 -1.44 -3.72
C TYR A 79 5.72 -0.15 -4.39
N VAL A 80 4.61 0.37 -3.91
CA VAL A 80 4.14 1.72 -4.21
C VAL A 80 4.49 2.62 -3.04
N GLU A 81 5.13 3.74 -3.30
CA GLU A 81 5.44 4.81 -2.34
C GLU A 81 4.54 6.01 -2.57
N VAL A 82 3.90 6.50 -1.52
CA VAL A 82 3.02 7.67 -1.54
C VAL A 82 3.49 8.68 -0.51
N ASP A 83 4.10 9.75 -0.98
CA ASP A 83 4.51 10.93 -0.19
C ASP A 83 3.37 11.95 -0.20
N LEU A 84 2.58 11.99 0.88
CA LEU A 84 1.45 12.91 0.97
C LEU A 84 1.88 14.38 1.05
N PRO A 85 2.90 14.75 1.87
CA PRO A 85 3.41 16.12 1.92
C PRO A 85 3.93 16.66 0.59
N ASN A 86 4.61 15.84 -0.20
CA ASN A 86 5.19 16.25 -1.47
C ASN A 86 4.30 15.92 -2.67
N HIS A 87 3.08 15.42 -2.43
CA HIS A 87 2.11 15.07 -3.47
C HIS A 87 2.70 14.19 -4.58
N ARG A 88 3.43 13.14 -4.19
CA ARG A 88 4.14 12.28 -5.14
C ARG A 88 3.83 10.80 -4.90
N LEU A 89 3.73 10.05 -6.00
CA LEU A 89 3.65 8.59 -6.01
C LEU A 89 4.75 8.03 -6.89
N VAL A 90 5.49 7.05 -6.34
CA VAL A 90 6.51 6.30 -7.09
C VAL A 90 6.20 4.82 -6.97
N VAL A 91 6.21 4.11 -8.10
CA VAL A 91 6.11 2.65 -8.13
C VAL A 91 7.50 2.07 -8.36
N TYR A 92 7.95 1.20 -7.47
CA TYR A 92 9.21 0.50 -7.59
C TYR A 92 9.01 -0.94 -8.03
N GLN A 93 9.83 -1.38 -8.97
CA GLN A 93 9.96 -2.76 -9.40
C GLN A 93 11.41 -3.21 -9.21
N ASN A 94 11.64 -4.14 -8.27
CA ASN A 94 12.98 -4.63 -7.93
C ASN A 94 13.99 -3.50 -7.63
N GLY A 95 13.57 -2.48 -6.89
CA GLY A 95 14.38 -1.34 -6.50
C GLY A 95 14.58 -0.28 -7.59
N THR A 96 13.92 -0.41 -8.74
CA THR A 96 14.00 0.56 -9.84
C THR A 96 12.65 1.27 -10.00
N PRO A 97 12.60 2.61 -10.06
CA PRO A 97 11.38 3.33 -10.36
C PRO A 97 10.80 2.92 -11.73
N ALA A 98 9.56 2.46 -11.74
CA ALA A 98 8.82 2.05 -12.94
C ALA A 98 7.72 3.05 -13.32
N ALA A 99 7.19 3.79 -12.35
CA ALA A 99 6.32 4.94 -12.55
C ALA A 99 6.62 6.00 -11.48
N ASP A 100 6.49 7.27 -11.84
CA ASP A 100 6.75 8.41 -10.96
C ASP A 100 5.82 9.55 -11.39
N THR A 101 4.91 9.97 -10.51
CA THR A 101 3.88 10.95 -10.86
C THR A 101 3.47 11.79 -9.65
N GLY A 102 2.98 13.01 -9.93
CA GLY A 102 2.27 13.80 -8.94
C GLY A 102 0.90 13.18 -8.60
N ILE A 103 0.40 13.49 -7.41
CA ILE A 103 -0.90 13.01 -6.92
C ILE A 103 -1.71 14.13 -6.30
N ILE A 104 -3.02 13.88 -6.21
CA ILE A 104 -3.91 14.63 -5.33
C ILE A 104 -4.43 13.67 -4.27
N SER A 105 -4.36 14.10 -3.03
CA SER A 105 -4.84 13.36 -1.86
C SER A 105 -5.60 14.29 -0.91
N SER A 106 -6.42 13.74 -0.05
CA SER A 106 -7.09 14.51 1.00
C SER A 106 -6.42 14.34 2.35
N SER A 107 -6.74 15.24 3.29
CA SER A 107 -6.32 15.08 4.69
C SER A 107 -6.82 13.79 5.33
N GLY A 108 -7.87 13.18 4.74
CA GLY A 108 -8.42 11.88 5.16
C GLY A 108 -7.62 10.66 4.67
N THR A 109 -6.65 10.83 3.76
CA THR A 109 -5.79 9.71 3.31
C THR A 109 -4.94 9.23 4.49
N PRO A 110 -5.11 7.97 4.94
CA PRO A 110 -4.41 7.48 6.12
C PRO A 110 -2.98 7.08 5.78
N ALA A 111 -2.03 7.47 6.64
CA ALA A 111 -0.68 6.91 6.60
C ALA A 111 -0.70 5.45 7.07
N GLY A 112 0.22 4.63 6.56
CA GLY A 112 0.33 3.22 6.89
C GLY A 112 0.99 2.41 5.77
N VAL A 113 1.13 1.11 6.01
CA VAL A 113 1.52 0.17 4.95
C VAL A 113 0.33 -0.73 4.66
N TYR A 114 -0.13 -0.70 3.41
CA TYR A 114 -1.34 -1.38 2.97
C TYR A 114 -1.02 -2.43 1.91
N THR A 115 -1.91 -3.41 1.78
CA THR A 115 -1.85 -4.42 0.72
C THR A 115 -2.74 -3.99 -0.45
N VAL A 116 -2.27 -4.14 -1.68
CA VAL A 116 -3.14 -4.06 -2.86
C VAL A 116 -4.14 -5.20 -2.82
N GLN A 117 -5.43 -4.85 -2.68
CA GLN A 117 -6.54 -5.79 -2.48
C GLN A 117 -7.31 -6.13 -3.75
N GLY A 118 -7.17 -5.30 -4.78
CA GLY A 118 -7.83 -5.51 -6.06
C GLY A 118 -7.45 -4.46 -7.09
N MET A 119 -7.64 -4.80 -8.36
CA MET A 119 -7.27 -3.97 -9.49
C MET A 119 -8.37 -4.01 -10.56
N ASP A 120 -8.97 -2.86 -10.84
CA ASP A 120 -10.05 -2.71 -11.79
C ASP A 120 -9.70 -1.68 -12.88
N THR A 121 -9.96 -2.03 -14.14
CA THR A 121 -9.79 -1.10 -15.27
C THR A 121 -10.97 -0.15 -15.45
N SER A 122 -12.04 -0.33 -14.69
CA SER A 122 -13.18 0.57 -14.60
C SER A 122 -13.94 0.29 -13.31
N ALA A 123 -14.17 1.31 -12.48
CA ALA A 123 -14.91 1.19 -11.22
C ALA A 123 -15.82 2.40 -10.99
N GLU A 124 -16.91 2.18 -10.26
CA GLU A 124 -17.77 3.27 -9.78
C GLU A 124 -17.33 3.71 -8.38
N VAL A 125 -16.95 4.95 -8.24
CA VAL A 125 -16.52 5.56 -6.96
C VAL A 125 -17.34 6.82 -6.72
N ASN A 126 -18.15 6.83 -5.68
CA ASN A 126 -19.00 7.97 -5.31
C ASN A 126 -19.88 8.50 -6.45
N GLY A 127 -20.39 7.60 -7.30
CA GLY A 127 -21.24 7.93 -8.44
C GLY A 127 -20.50 8.45 -9.67
N LYS A 128 -19.18 8.33 -9.70
CA LYS A 128 -18.32 8.61 -10.87
C LYS A 128 -17.64 7.34 -11.35
N THR A 129 -17.52 7.18 -12.66
CA THR A 129 -16.70 6.15 -13.26
C THR A 129 -15.24 6.60 -13.27
N VAL A 130 -14.38 5.82 -12.66
CA VAL A 130 -12.93 6.00 -12.70
C VAL A 130 -12.30 4.84 -13.48
N ASN A 131 -11.15 5.08 -14.11
CA ASN A 131 -10.38 4.04 -14.76
C ASN A 131 -9.18 3.70 -13.88
N TYR A 132 -8.66 2.47 -14.03
CA TYR A 132 -7.43 2.03 -13.37
C TYR A 132 -7.42 2.20 -11.84
N ARG A 133 -8.45 1.66 -11.17
CA ARG A 133 -8.52 1.66 -9.71
C ARG A 133 -7.66 0.54 -9.11
N ILE A 134 -6.79 0.90 -8.16
CA ILE A 134 -6.02 -0.02 -7.31
C ILE A 134 -6.57 0.12 -5.90
N SER A 135 -7.28 -0.90 -5.42
CA SER A 135 -7.98 -0.87 -4.12
C SER A 135 -7.06 -1.27 -2.98
N PHE A 136 -7.16 -0.58 -1.84
CA PHE A 136 -6.42 -0.87 -0.60
C PHE A 136 -7.20 -0.41 0.65
N GLY A 137 -6.75 -0.81 1.83
CA GLY A 137 -7.11 -0.20 3.11
C GLY A 137 -8.61 -0.11 3.42
N GLY A 138 -9.40 -1.15 3.04
CA GLY A 138 -10.82 -1.18 3.40
C GLY A 138 -11.73 -0.33 2.52
N GLY A 139 -11.39 -0.19 1.23
CA GLY A 139 -12.22 0.49 0.23
C GLY A 139 -11.63 1.80 -0.30
N LEU A 140 -10.44 2.17 0.15
CA LEU A 140 -9.66 3.26 -0.44
C LEU A 140 -9.04 2.82 -1.77
N GLY A 141 -8.58 3.76 -2.58
CA GLY A 141 -7.96 3.44 -3.86
C GLY A 141 -6.96 4.48 -4.33
N ILE A 142 -6.02 4.01 -5.15
CA ILE A 142 -5.26 4.83 -6.09
C ILE A 142 -6.03 4.75 -7.41
N GLN A 143 -6.39 5.88 -8.00
CA GLN A 143 -7.25 5.92 -9.18
C GLN A 143 -7.01 7.19 -10.00
N ASP A 144 -7.49 7.22 -11.25
CA ASP A 144 -7.62 8.47 -11.98
C ASP A 144 -8.92 9.23 -11.62
N ASP A 145 -9.00 10.46 -12.04
CA ASP A 145 -10.27 11.19 -12.17
C ASP A 145 -10.32 11.82 -13.58
N PRO A 146 -11.11 11.22 -14.51
CA PRO A 146 -11.19 11.71 -15.89
C PRO A 146 -11.72 13.16 -16.05
N GLU A 147 -12.40 13.68 -15.02
CA GLU A 147 -12.90 15.05 -15.00
C GLU A 147 -11.86 16.05 -14.48
N MET A 148 -10.75 15.54 -13.90
CA MET A 148 -9.71 16.37 -13.32
C MET A 148 -8.65 16.74 -14.36
N ASN A 149 -8.54 18.05 -14.65
CA ASN A 149 -7.49 18.58 -15.49
C ASN A 149 -6.25 18.89 -14.63
N PHE A 150 -5.28 18.02 -14.68
CA PHE A 150 -3.95 18.29 -14.15
C PHE A 150 -3.23 19.25 -15.13
N THR A 151 -3.28 20.57 -14.87
CA THR A 151 -2.57 21.57 -15.67
C THR A 151 -1.33 22.03 -14.90
N GLY A 152 -0.18 21.37 -15.13
CA GLY A 152 1.09 21.75 -14.52
C GLY A 152 2.12 20.63 -14.56
N ASP A 153 3.39 20.98 -14.41
CA ASP A 153 4.48 20.04 -14.22
C ASP A 153 4.44 19.52 -12.76
N LEU A 154 3.95 18.31 -12.59
CA LEU A 154 3.83 17.66 -11.28
C LEU A 154 5.15 17.03 -10.79
N THR A 155 6.24 17.15 -11.55
CA THR A 155 7.55 16.55 -11.22
C THR A 155 8.39 17.40 -10.26
N GLY A 156 7.95 18.60 -9.92
CA GLY A 156 8.72 19.61 -9.18
C GLY A 156 8.19 19.99 -7.79
N GLY A 157 7.44 19.11 -7.10
CA GLY A 157 6.77 19.50 -5.85
C GLY A 157 5.68 20.54 -6.15
N TYR A 158 4.44 20.15 -5.96
CA TYR A 158 3.28 20.96 -6.28
C TYR A 158 3.28 22.27 -5.44
N GLU A 159 3.79 23.35 -6.00
CA GLU A 159 3.37 24.68 -5.58
C GLU A 159 1.97 24.89 -6.17
N ASP A 160 0.97 25.02 -5.29
CA ASP A 160 -0.45 25.27 -5.59
C ASP A 160 -0.62 26.19 -6.84
N PRO A 161 -1.13 25.72 -7.99
CA PRO A 161 -1.35 26.57 -9.15
C PRO A 161 -2.61 27.46 -8.98
N GLY A 162 -2.94 27.87 -7.76
CA GLY A 162 -4.09 28.72 -7.48
C GLY A 162 -5.42 27.96 -7.45
N LEU A 163 -5.42 26.65 -7.37
CA LEU A 163 -6.54 25.86 -6.92
C LEU A 163 -6.61 26.06 -5.41
N GLY A 164 -7.34 27.07 -4.98
CA GLY A 164 -7.45 27.46 -3.58
C GLY A 164 -7.69 26.28 -2.67
N SER A 165 -7.41 26.44 -1.38
CA SER A 165 -7.44 25.52 -0.26
C SER A 165 -8.71 24.64 -0.08
N ASP A 166 -9.47 24.42 -1.11
CA ASP A 166 -10.78 23.78 -1.12
C ASP A 166 -10.82 22.49 -1.94
N PHE A 167 -9.72 21.68 -1.90
CA PHE A 167 -9.78 20.30 -2.36
C PHE A 167 -10.82 19.46 -1.59
N SER A 168 -11.29 19.93 -0.44
CA SER A 168 -12.39 19.31 0.29
C SER A 168 -13.74 19.44 -0.43
N SER A 169 -13.88 20.39 -1.37
CA SER A 169 -15.11 20.58 -2.16
C SER A 169 -15.17 19.70 -3.42
N TRP A 170 -14.07 19.10 -3.83
CA TRP A 170 -14.03 18.08 -4.87
C TRP A 170 -14.40 16.73 -4.23
N GLY A 171 -15.67 16.47 -4.05
CA GLY A 171 -16.27 15.36 -3.32
C GLY A 171 -15.90 13.94 -3.78
N GLY A 172 -14.63 13.67 -4.07
CA GLY A 172 -14.18 12.40 -4.63
C GLY A 172 -12.94 11.81 -4.01
N THR A 173 -12.19 12.52 -3.19
CA THR A 173 -10.98 11.91 -2.66
C THR A 173 -11.21 11.13 -1.37
N GLU A 174 -12.10 11.51 -0.48
CA GLU A 174 -12.45 10.82 0.80
C GLU A 174 -11.42 9.77 1.30
N GLY A 175 -10.13 10.13 1.26
CA GLY A 175 -9.02 9.23 1.57
C GLY A 175 -8.39 8.51 0.37
N ASN A 176 -8.96 8.60 -0.82
CA ASN A 176 -8.34 8.08 -2.05
C ASN A 176 -7.14 8.93 -2.48
N VAL A 177 -6.27 8.32 -3.27
CA VAL A 177 -5.14 8.96 -3.95
C VAL A 177 -5.49 9.07 -5.44
N VAL A 178 -5.47 10.28 -5.98
CA VAL A 178 -5.81 10.52 -7.39
C VAL A 178 -4.54 10.82 -8.18
N VAL A 179 -4.34 10.09 -9.26
CA VAL A 179 -3.23 10.26 -10.22
C VAL A 179 -3.76 10.87 -11.52
N PRO A 180 -2.93 11.59 -12.29
CA PRO A 180 -3.31 12.06 -13.63
C PRO A 180 -3.76 10.92 -14.53
N SER A 181 -4.81 11.11 -15.33
CA SER A 181 -5.37 10.06 -16.17
C SER A 181 -4.39 9.52 -17.21
N ASP A 182 -3.47 10.33 -17.68
CA ASP A 182 -2.38 9.91 -18.60
C ASP A 182 -1.30 9.07 -17.88
N GLN A 183 -1.18 9.15 -16.57
CA GLN A 183 -0.24 8.36 -15.75
C GLN A 183 -0.90 7.12 -15.13
N ALA A 184 -2.21 7.11 -14.99
CA ALA A 184 -2.96 6.05 -14.31
C ALA A 184 -2.71 4.66 -14.91
N ALA A 185 -2.68 4.57 -16.25
CA ALA A 185 -2.37 3.32 -16.94
C ALA A 185 -0.95 2.80 -16.64
N LEU A 186 0.04 3.70 -16.57
CA LEU A 186 1.44 3.36 -16.25
C LEU A 186 1.57 2.88 -14.80
N VAL A 187 0.95 3.58 -13.86
CA VAL A 187 0.90 3.15 -12.46
C VAL A 187 0.25 1.77 -12.35
N PHE A 188 -0.94 1.59 -12.94
CA PHE A 188 -1.70 0.36 -12.89
C PHE A 188 -0.93 -0.84 -13.48
N GLN A 189 -0.25 -0.67 -14.61
CA GLN A 189 0.52 -1.74 -15.27
C GLN A 189 1.73 -2.21 -14.47
N ASN A 190 2.22 -1.39 -13.54
CA ASN A 190 3.38 -1.69 -12.70
C ASN A 190 3.01 -2.08 -11.27
N VAL A 191 1.73 -2.27 -10.97
CA VAL A 191 1.25 -2.74 -9.67
C VAL A 191 0.64 -4.14 -9.84
N THR A 192 0.70 -4.95 -8.80
CA THR A 192 0.07 -6.27 -8.75
C THR A 192 -0.67 -6.44 -7.42
N GLU A 193 -1.63 -7.36 -7.37
CA GLU A 193 -2.24 -7.78 -6.10
C GLU A 193 -1.15 -8.22 -5.10
N ASP A 194 -1.44 -8.04 -3.83
CA ASP A 194 -0.55 -8.28 -2.70
C ASP A 194 0.69 -7.35 -2.59
N MET A 195 0.93 -6.47 -3.58
CA MET A 195 2.01 -5.49 -3.50
C MET A 195 1.80 -4.51 -2.33
N PRO A 196 2.85 -4.16 -1.56
CA PRO A 196 2.74 -3.16 -0.50
C PRO A 196 2.60 -1.73 -1.07
N ILE A 197 1.75 -0.95 -0.42
CA ILE A 197 1.60 0.50 -0.61
C ILE A 197 2.04 1.18 0.68
N VAL A 198 3.09 1.97 0.62
CA VAL A 198 3.65 2.73 1.75
C VAL A 198 3.17 4.17 1.64
N ILE A 199 2.36 4.62 2.61
CA ILE A 199 1.81 5.98 2.65
C ILE A 199 2.32 6.68 3.90
N TYR A 200 2.96 7.84 3.75
CA TYR A 200 3.49 8.62 4.87
C TYR A 200 3.16 10.12 4.78
N LYS A 201 3.28 10.78 5.94
CA LYS A 201 3.01 12.21 6.15
C LYS A 201 4.27 12.93 6.63
#